data_39a525d8e95fce396c8047e80290b47b
#
_entry.id   39a525d8e95fce396c8047e80290b47b
#
_cell.length_a   1.000
_cell.length_b   1.000
_cell.length_c   1.000
_cell.angle_alpha   90.00
_cell.angle_beta   90.00
_cell.angle_gamma   90.00
#
_symmetry.space_group_name_H-M   'P 1'
#
loop_
_entity.id
_entity.type
_entity.pdbx_description
1 polymer ?
#
loop_
_entity_poly.entity_id
_entity_poly.type
_entity_poly.pdbx_seq_one_letter_code
_entity_poly.pdbx_strand_id
1 'polypeptide(L)'
;MKNSILYISYDGILEPLGQSQVLSYLEGLSNDRLIHLISFEKISDKKNKFLYEEIVDRINKANIKWHPLTYHKRPTALATLWDILHATVLGFWLIIRYKLKIVHARSYVSSISALIFKKLLGVCYIFDMRGFW
;
A
#
# COMPACT_ATOMS: atom_id res chain seq x y z
N MET A 1 -6.87 -8.91 20.51
CA MET A 1 -6.16 -7.86 19.77
C MET A 1 -5.95 -8.28 18.33
N LYS A 2 -6.39 -7.47 17.38
CA LYS A 2 -6.10 -7.73 15.97
C LYS A 2 -4.64 -7.40 15.68
N ASN A 3 -3.93 -8.32 15.04
CA ASN A 3 -2.58 -8.02 14.55
C ASN A 3 -2.66 -7.00 13.43
N SER A 4 -1.79 -6.01 13.46
CA SER A 4 -1.76 -4.94 12.47
C SER A 4 -0.76 -5.26 11.36
N ILE A 5 -1.14 -4.95 10.13
CA ILE A 5 -0.34 -5.21 8.94
C ILE A 5 -0.16 -3.90 8.17
N LEU A 6 1.05 -3.68 7.66
CA LEU A 6 1.31 -2.68 6.65
C LEU A 6 1.28 -3.35 5.29
N TYR A 7 0.37 -2.92 4.43
CA TYR A 7 0.27 -3.41 3.06
C TYR A 7 0.72 -2.29 2.12
N ILE A 8 1.67 -2.58 1.26
CA ILE A 8 2.20 -1.61 0.30
C ILE A 8 1.90 -2.12 -1.11
N SER A 9 1.15 -1.33 -1.88
CA SER A 9 0.85 -1.62 -3.28
C SER A 9 1.34 -0.47 -4.15
N TYR A 10 2.19 -0.76 -5.12
CA TYR A 10 2.60 0.24 -6.10
C TYR A 10 1.48 0.52 -7.10
N ASP A 11 0.54 -0.40 -7.24
CA ASP A 11 -0.69 -0.17 -8.02
C ASP A 11 -1.69 0.62 -7.21
N GLY A 12 -2.38 1.53 -7.86
CA GLY A 12 -3.43 2.31 -7.22
C GLY A 12 -4.70 1.49 -7.03
N ILE A 13 -5.39 1.69 -5.91
CA ILE A 13 -6.66 1.03 -5.64
C ILE A 13 -7.83 1.75 -6.31
N LEU A 14 -7.62 2.93 -6.87
CA LEU A 14 -8.61 3.61 -7.72
C LEU A 14 -8.70 2.98 -9.10
N GLU A 15 -7.64 2.26 -9.53
CA GLU A 15 -7.66 1.53 -10.78
C GLU A 15 -8.52 0.26 -10.67
N PRO A 16 -9.17 -0.18 -11.78
CA PRO A 16 -10.00 -1.40 -11.74
C PRO A 16 -9.24 -2.63 -11.23
N LEU A 17 -7.99 -2.81 -11.66
CA LEU A 17 -7.17 -3.94 -11.21
C LEU A 17 -6.87 -3.86 -9.71
N GLY A 18 -6.56 -2.67 -9.21
CA GLY A 18 -6.34 -2.45 -7.78
C GLY A 18 -7.59 -2.72 -6.97
N GLN A 19 -8.75 -2.34 -7.48
CA GLN A 19 -10.03 -2.62 -6.81
C GLN A 19 -10.29 -4.12 -6.70
N SER A 20 -10.08 -4.86 -7.78
CA SER A 20 -10.40 -6.30 -7.80
C SER A 20 -9.36 -7.15 -7.08
N GLN A 21 -8.08 -6.85 -7.23
CA GLN A 21 -7.00 -7.69 -6.70
C GLN A 21 -6.45 -7.24 -5.36
N VAL A 22 -6.48 -5.96 -5.07
CA VAL A 22 -5.94 -5.43 -3.82
C VAL A 22 -7.05 -5.13 -2.84
N LEU A 23 -7.94 -4.22 -3.18
CA LEU A 23 -8.98 -3.77 -2.24
C LEU A 23 -9.92 -4.91 -1.82
N SER A 24 -10.38 -5.72 -2.77
CA SER A 24 -11.25 -6.86 -2.44
C SER A 24 -10.57 -7.86 -1.51
N TYR A 25 -9.29 -8.13 -1.74
CA TYR A 25 -8.49 -8.99 -0.86
C TYR A 25 -8.37 -8.40 0.54
N LEU A 26 -8.09 -7.09 0.63
CA LEU A 26 -7.92 -6.42 1.93
C LEU A 26 -9.24 -6.30 2.69
N GLU A 27 -10.36 -6.14 1.99
CA GLU A 27 -11.69 -6.14 2.63
C GLU A 27 -11.94 -7.45 3.36
N GLY A 28 -11.58 -8.58 2.75
CA GLY A 28 -11.67 -9.88 3.41
C GLY A 28 -10.72 -10.02 4.58
N LEU A 29 -9.46 -9.58 4.40
CA LEU A 29 -8.44 -9.69 5.43
C LEU A 29 -8.73 -8.78 6.63
N SER A 30 -9.41 -7.66 6.42
CA SER A 30 -9.70 -6.69 7.48
C SER A 30 -10.62 -7.21 8.58
N ASN A 31 -11.32 -8.33 8.34
CA ASN A 31 -12.12 -8.96 9.36
C ASN A 31 -11.28 -9.43 10.55
N ASP A 32 -10.06 -9.88 10.29
CA ASP A 32 -9.16 -10.45 11.29
C ASP A 32 -7.96 -9.57 11.62
N ARG A 33 -7.68 -8.56 10.79
CA ARG A 33 -6.47 -7.76 10.88
C ARG A 33 -6.79 -6.28 10.75
N LEU A 34 -6.05 -5.46 11.48
CA LEU A 34 -6.06 -4.02 11.24
C LEU A 34 -5.04 -3.72 10.14
N ILE A 35 -5.46 -3.06 9.08
CA ILE A 35 -4.63 -2.85 7.89
C ILE A 35 -4.32 -1.37 7.70
N HIS A 36 -3.03 -1.08 7.55
CA HIS A 36 -2.56 0.20 7.03
C HIS A 36 -2.15 -0.03 5.58
N LEU A 37 -2.78 0.68 4.66
CA LEU A 37 -2.55 0.52 3.23
C LEU A 37 -1.85 1.75 2.68
N ILE A 38 -0.66 1.54 2.10
CA ILE A 38 0.02 2.53 1.26
C ILE A 38 -0.21 2.13 -0.19
N SER A 39 -0.76 3.02 -0.99
CA SER A 39 -0.95 2.81 -2.42
C SER A 39 -0.53 4.05 -3.20
N PHE A 40 -0.16 3.86 -4.45
CA PHE A 40 0.25 4.94 -5.35
C PHE A 40 -0.85 5.20 -6.36
N GLU A 41 -1.50 6.35 -6.25
CA GLU A 41 -2.65 6.71 -7.07
C GLU A 41 -2.25 7.70 -8.17
N LYS A 42 -2.75 7.48 -9.36
CA LYS A 42 -2.57 8.43 -10.47
C LYS A 42 -3.38 9.69 -10.21
N ILE A 43 -2.83 10.83 -10.59
CA ILE A 43 -3.51 12.13 -10.42
C ILE A 43 -4.85 12.13 -11.16
N SER A 44 -4.89 11.54 -12.37
CA SER A 44 -6.11 11.45 -13.16
C SER A 44 -7.23 10.69 -12.44
N ASP A 45 -6.88 9.62 -11.74
CA ASP A 45 -7.85 8.83 -10.97
C ASP A 45 -8.34 9.59 -9.75
N LYS A 46 -7.46 10.33 -9.08
CA LYS A 46 -7.83 11.16 -7.93
C LYS A 46 -8.81 12.27 -8.29
N LYS A 47 -8.79 12.75 -9.52
CA LYS A 47 -9.70 13.79 -9.99
C LYS A 47 -11.13 13.30 -10.20
N ASN A 48 -11.34 12.01 -10.33
CA ASN A 48 -12.66 11.42 -10.44
C ASN A 48 -13.31 11.34 -9.06
N LYS A 49 -14.06 12.37 -8.69
CA LYS A 49 -14.64 12.48 -7.34
C LYS A 49 -15.59 11.33 -7.02
N PHE A 50 -16.41 10.91 -7.97
CA PHE A 50 -17.37 9.82 -7.74
C PHE A 50 -16.64 8.53 -7.39
N LEU A 51 -15.62 8.16 -8.18
CA LEU A 51 -14.82 6.97 -7.93
C LEU A 51 -14.07 7.08 -6.60
N TYR A 52 -13.48 8.23 -6.33
CA TYR A 52 -12.73 8.45 -5.09
C TYR A 52 -13.63 8.27 -3.86
N GLU A 53 -14.81 8.87 -3.88
CA GLU A 53 -15.76 8.77 -2.77
C GLU A 53 -16.25 7.32 -2.58
N GLU A 54 -16.49 6.61 -3.67
CA GLU A 54 -16.88 5.20 -3.61
C GLU A 54 -15.81 4.34 -2.95
N ILE A 55 -14.55 4.54 -3.33
CA ILE A 55 -13.43 3.79 -2.76
C ILE A 55 -13.21 4.16 -1.29
N VAL A 56 -13.29 5.44 -0.95
CA VAL A 56 -13.18 5.89 0.45
C VAL A 56 -14.27 5.25 1.30
N ASP A 57 -15.49 5.16 0.80
CA ASP A 57 -16.60 4.52 1.50
C ASP A 57 -16.32 3.04 1.77
N ARG A 58 -15.82 2.30 0.77
CA ARG A 58 -15.44 0.89 0.93
C ARG A 58 -14.33 0.73 1.96
N ILE A 59 -13.33 1.58 1.92
CA ILE A 59 -12.19 1.57 2.85
C ILE A 59 -12.67 1.82 4.29
N ASN A 60 -13.55 2.80 4.46
CA ASN A 60 -14.09 3.11 5.79
C ASN A 60 -14.95 1.99 6.33
N LYS A 61 -15.78 1.37 5.51
CA LYS A 61 -16.59 0.20 5.90
C LYS A 61 -15.73 -0.99 6.34
N ALA A 62 -14.59 -1.18 5.69
CA ALA A 62 -13.65 -2.25 6.04
C ALA A 62 -12.70 -1.87 7.18
N ASN A 63 -12.77 -0.63 7.67
CA ASN A 63 -11.90 -0.10 8.72
C ASN A 63 -10.41 -0.20 8.36
N ILE A 64 -10.09 0.03 7.09
CA ILE A 64 -8.72 0.08 6.58
C ILE A 64 -8.19 1.51 6.73
N LYS A 65 -6.95 1.66 7.18
CA LYS A 65 -6.29 2.97 7.26
C LYS A 65 -5.53 3.20 5.95
N TRP A 66 -6.10 4.03 5.09
CA TRP A 66 -5.56 4.27 3.75
C TRP A 66 -4.64 5.48 3.74
N HIS A 67 -3.46 5.30 3.16
CA HIS A 67 -2.43 6.34 3.01
C HIS A 67 -2.07 6.47 1.53
N PRO A 68 -2.88 7.18 0.73
CA PRO A 68 -2.60 7.30 -0.71
C PRO A 68 -1.42 8.23 -0.96
N LEU A 69 -0.49 7.75 -1.78
CA LEU A 69 0.62 8.55 -2.28
C LEU A 69 0.40 8.81 -3.77
N THR A 70 1.06 9.83 -4.29
CA THR A 70 0.95 10.18 -5.70
C THR A 70 1.94 9.37 -6.52
N TYR A 71 1.45 8.71 -7.57
CA TYR A 71 2.28 8.01 -8.54
C TYR A 71 2.96 9.01 -9.47
N HIS A 72 4.28 8.89 -9.63
CA HIS A 72 5.08 9.72 -10.52
C HIS A 72 5.56 8.89 -11.70
N LYS A 73 5.24 9.33 -12.91
CA LYS A 73 5.56 8.59 -14.13
C LYS A 73 6.87 9.01 -14.77
N ARG A 74 7.21 10.29 -14.70
CA ARG A 74 8.38 10.85 -15.41
C ARG A 74 9.21 11.76 -14.51
N PRO A 75 10.55 11.72 -14.66
CA PRO A 75 11.35 10.73 -15.39
C PRO A 75 11.26 9.37 -14.73
N THR A 76 11.21 8.27 -15.51
CA THR A 76 10.80 6.95 -15.01
C THR A 76 11.64 6.45 -13.82
N ALA A 77 12.96 6.44 -13.94
CA ALA A 77 13.83 5.91 -12.88
C ALA A 77 13.83 6.81 -11.64
N LEU A 78 13.94 8.12 -11.83
CA LEU A 78 13.95 9.09 -10.73
C LEU A 78 12.59 9.16 -10.05
N ALA A 79 11.50 9.07 -10.82
CA ALA A 79 10.15 9.06 -10.28
C ALA A 79 9.93 7.82 -9.41
N THR A 80 10.38 6.65 -9.86
CA THR A 80 10.27 5.42 -9.08
C THR A 80 11.08 5.50 -7.78
N LEU A 81 12.30 6.03 -7.83
CA LEU A 81 13.11 6.24 -6.63
C LEU A 81 12.43 7.19 -5.64
N TRP A 82 11.83 8.25 -6.15
CA TRP A 82 11.10 9.21 -5.33
C TRP A 82 9.89 8.55 -4.65
N ASP A 83 9.15 7.75 -5.40
CA ASP A 83 8.00 7.00 -4.86
C ASP A 83 8.44 6.00 -3.79
N ILE A 84 9.54 5.26 -4.04
CA ILE A 84 10.11 4.35 -3.05
C ILE A 84 10.52 5.09 -1.78
N LEU A 85 11.14 6.25 -1.93
CA LEU A 85 11.55 7.06 -0.78
C LEU A 85 10.35 7.50 0.05
N HIS A 86 9.28 7.97 -0.60
CA HIS A 86 8.06 8.36 0.10
C HIS A 86 7.42 7.18 0.83
N ALA A 87 7.30 6.04 0.17
CA ALA A 87 6.74 4.84 0.78
C ALA A 87 7.60 4.36 1.96
N THR A 88 8.92 4.46 1.82
CA THR A 88 9.86 4.05 2.88
C THR A 88 9.74 4.95 4.11
N VAL A 89 9.72 6.26 3.91
CA VAL A 89 9.60 7.22 5.03
C VAL A 89 8.25 7.07 5.72
N LEU A 90 7.17 7.04 4.96
CA LEU A 90 5.83 6.88 5.52
C LEU A 90 5.66 5.54 6.22
N GLY A 91 6.10 4.46 5.57
CA GLY A 91 6.01 3.12 6.14
C GLY A 91 6.83 2.97 7.41
N PHE A 92 8.02 3.54 7.45
CA PHE A 92 8.88 3.55 8.63
C PHE A 92 8.17 4.22 9.80
N TRP A 93 7.58 5.40 9.55
CA TRP A 93 6.82 6.11 10.57
C TRP A 93 5.62 5.30 11.05
N LEU A 94 4.86 4.69 10.13
CA LEU A 94 3.70 3.87 10.47
C LEU A 94 4.10 2.65 11.31
N ILE A 95 5.17 1.96 10.94
CA ILE A 95 5.64 0.79 11.68
C ILE A 95 6.00 1.15 13.11
N ILE A 96 6.72 2.24 13.30
CA ILE A 96 7.12 2.69 14.64
C ILE A 96 5.90 3.19 15.43
N ARG A 97 5.08 4.01 14.80
CA ARG A 97 3.93 4.65 15.47
C ARG A 97 2.88 3.65 15.94
N TYR A 98 2.59 2.65 15.10
CA TYR A 98 1.54 1.66 15.39
C TYR A 98 2.10 0.29 15.76
N LYS A 99 3.40 0.14 15.88
CA LYS A 99 4.08 -1.11 16.23
C LYS A 99 3.69 -2.26 15.31
N LEU A 100 3.73 -2.01 14.01
CA LEU A 100 3.37 -2.99 12.98
C LEU A 100 4.47 -4.05 12.90
N LYS A 101 4.09 -5.32 12.83
CA LYS A 101 5.04 -6.43 12.83
C LYS A 101 5.12 -7.15 11.50
N ILE A 102 4.14 -6.94 10.63
CA ILE A 102 4.06 -7.62 9.33
C ILE A 102 3.97 -6.57 8.24
N VAL A 103 4.80 -6.72 7.22
CA VAL A 103 4.76 -5.88 6.01
C VAL A 103 4.48 -6.80 4.83
N HIS A 104 3.39 -6.55 4.13
CA HIS A 104 3.01 -7.26 2.93
C HIS A 104 3.24 -6.33 1.74
N ALA A 105 4.19 -6.68 0.87
CA ALA A 105 4.53 -5.86 -0.29
C ALA A 105 4.06 -6.53 -1.58
N ARG A 106 3.25 -5.81 -2.34
CA ARG A 106 2.78 -6.24 -3.66
C ARG A 106 3.66 -5.60 -4.72
N SER A 107 4.27 -6.39 -5.55
CA SER A 107 5.20 -6.04 -6.64
C SER A 107 6.63 -5.81 -6.17
N TYR A 108 7.53 -5.79 -7.15
CA TYR A 108 8.97 -5.62 -6.90
C TYR A 108 9.30 -4.25 -6.32
N VAL A 109 8.62 -3.20 -6.77
CA VAL A 109 8.87 -1.83 -6.30
C VAL A 109 8.55 -1.70 -4.82
N SER A 110 7.40 -2.19 -4.40
CA SER A 110 6.99 -2.18 -3.00
C SER A 110 7.90 -3.03 -2.12
N SER A 111 8.45 -4.12 -2.65
CA SER A 111 9.33 -5.01 -1.90
C SER A 111 10.65 -4.36 -1.52
N ILE A 112 11.12 -3.37 -2.26
CA ILE A 112 12.34 -2.63 -1.90
C ILE A 112 12.15 -1.95 -0.54
N SER A 113 11.04 -1.24 -0.35
CA SER A 113 10.72 -0.60 0.93
C SER A 113 10.56 -1.65 2.04
N ALA A 114 9.85 -2.74 1.76
CA ALA A 114 9.63 -3.80 2.74
C ALA A 114 10.93 -4.47 3.17
N LEU A 115 11.87 -4.67 2.24
CA LEU A 115 13.18 -5.23 2.56
C LEU A 115 13.98 -4.31 3.48
N ILE A 116 13.89 -2.99 3.25
CA ILE A 116 14.54 -1.99 4.12
C ILE A 116 13.95 -2.09 5.52
N PHE A 117 12.64 -2.18 5.66
CA PHE A 117 11.98 -2.32 6.96
C PHE A 117 12.39 -3.59 7.68
N LYS A 118 12.49 -4.71 6.95
CA LYS A 118 12.95 -5.97 7.51
C LYS A 118 14.35 -5.85 8.08
N LYS A 119 15.27 -5.25 7.33
CA LYS A 119 16.65 -5.10 7.76
C LYS A 119 16.83 -4.16 8.94
N LEU A 120 16.09 -3.05 8.95
CA LEU A 120 16.25 -2.00 9.98
C LEU A 120 15.39 -2.24 11.21
N LEU A 121 14.19 -2.79 11.05
CA LEU A 121 13.20 -2.91 12.11
C LEU A 121 12.85 -4.34 12.48
N GLY A 122 13.35 -5.33 11.73
CA GLY A 122 13.12 -6.73 12.03
C GLY A 122 11.68 -7.20 11.82
N VAL A 123 10.89 -6.51 10.98
CA VAL A 123 9.51 -6.89 10.72
C VAL A 123 9.43 -8.15 9.86
N CYS A 124 8.34 -8.89 9.97
CA CYS A 124 8.05 -10.02 9.11
C CYS A 124 7.65 -9.52 7.73
N TYR A 125 8.24 -10.08 6.70
CA TYR A 125 8.09 -9.60 5.32
C TYR A 125 7.41 -10.65 4.47
N ILE A 126 6.34 -10.24 3.79
CA ILE A 126 5.62 -11.07 2.82
C ILE A 126 5.75 -10.42 1.44
N PHE A 127 6.26 -11.17 0.48
CA PHE A 127 6.38 -10.70 -0.90
C PHE A 127 5.28 -11.31 -1.75
N ASP A 128 4.43 -10.45 -2.30
CA ASP A 128 3.36 -10.85 -3.20
C ASP A 128 3.81 -10.60 -4.64
N MET A 129 4.25 -11.66 -5.30
CA MET A 129 4.73 -11.60 -6.68
C MET A 129 3.55 -11.72 -7.64
N ARG A 130 3.36 -10.68 -8.47
CA ARG A 130 2.23 -10.59 -9.39
C ARG A 130 2.36 -11.49 -10.61
N GLY A 131 3.56 -11.95 -10.91
CA GLY A 131 3.81 -12.80 -12.07
C GLY A 131 5.29 -12.89 -12.40
N PHE A 132 5.60 -13.81 -13.28
CA PHE A 132 6.95 -13.96 -13.80
C PHE A 132 7.14 -13.10 -15.05
N TRP A 133 8.24 -12.42 -15.12
CA TRP A 133 8.64 -11.61 -16.28
C TRP A 133 9.92 -12.14 -16.86
#